data_bfc6c70086b73192671ae573f0168e28
#
_entry.id   bfc6c70086b73192671ae573f0168e28
#
_cell.length_a   1.000
_cell.length_b   1.000
_cell.length_c   1.000
_cell.angle_alpha   90.00
_cell.angle_beta   90.00
_cell.angle_gamma   90.00
#
_symmetry.space_group_name_H-M   'P 1'
#
loop_
_entity.id
_entity.type
_entity.pdbx_description
1 polymer ?
#
loop_
_entity_poly.entity_id
_entity_poly.type
_entity_poly.pdbx_seq_one_letter_code
_entity_poly.pdbx_strand_id
1 'polypeptide(L)'
;MSALGVVPADGSAAAVETTGLGKRFGRLWALQDCSISVPRGRVVALVGPNGAGKTTLLRILAGLSTATTGEARVLGRRPEQSEEFLSSIGYLAQDVPLYRRLTARQHLEIGCGLNPRWEGDAAAARLDSLRVPMDRRVSTLSGGQRAQVALGLALAKRPAVLLLDEPVAALDPLARREFLASLAGAVADHDVSVVLSSHLVHDLERVCDFVILLAASRVQLCADIEEILDTHRLLVGPRRPVTEIERAMDAIRVTQTARQSRVLARLDGPVADPSWEVGEVGLEDVILAYMGRDAEGIEQQIVDLGATA
;
A
#
# COMPACT_ATOMS: atom_id res chain seq x y z
N MET A 1 -20.60 -8.84 6.20
CA MET A 1 -19.30 -9.41 6.60
C MET A 1 -18.38 -8.22 6.87
N SER A 2 -17.88 -8.10 8.09
CA SER A 2 -17.11 -6.93 8.52
C SER A 2 -15.71 -7.04 7.97
N ALA A 3 -15.23 -6.01 7.24
CA ALA A 3 -13.83 -5.88 6.91
C ALA A 3 -13.04 -5.88 8.21
N LEU A 4 -11.90 -6.59 8.26
CA LEU A 4 -10.96 -6.52 9.38
C LEU A 4 -10.40 -5.10 9.48
N GLY A 5 -11.11 -4.24 10.18
CA GLY A 5 -10.59 -2.97 10.65
C GLY A 5 -10.02 -3.20 12.04
N VAL A 6 -8.72 -3.43 12.14
CA VAL A 6 -8.05 -3.45 13.43
C VAL A 6 -8.01 -2.04 13.95
N VAL A 7 -8.82 -1.76 14.97
CA VAL A 7 -8.55 -0.65 15.89
C VAL A 7 -7.30 -1.09 16.68
N PRO A 8 -6.20 -0.32 16.70
CA PRO A 8 -5.01 -0.68 17.45
C PRO A 8 -5.41 -0.98 18.90
N ALA A 9 -5.14 -2.19 19.35
CA ALA A 9 -5.48 -2.63 20.72
C ALA A 9 -4.62 -1.95 21.80
N ASP A 10 -3.58 -1.20 21.40
CA ASP A 10 -2.55 -0.66 22.29
C ASP A 10 -2.67 0.85 22.58
N GLY A 11 -3.75 1.52 22.12
CA GLY A 11 -3.95 2.95 22.40
C GLY A 11 -2.93 3.88 21.74
N SER A 12 -2.08 3.38 20.84
CA SER A 12 -1.15 4.23 20.07
C SER A 12 -1.94 5.12 19.12
N ALA A 13 -1.60 6.42 19.09
CA ALA A 13 -2.29 7.36 18.23
C ALA A 13 -2.04 6.98 16.76
N ALA A 14 -3.10 6.75 15.98
CA ALA A 14 -2.99 6.40 14.58
C ALA A 14 -2.32 7.50 13.75
N ALA A 15 -1.53 7.12 12.74
CA ALA A 15 -1.01 8.03 11.74
C ALA A 15 -2.10 8.43 10.74
N VAL A 16 -2.92 7.45 10.34
CA VAL A 16 -4.03 7.63 9.40
C VAL A 16 -5.25 6.86 9.90
N GLU A 17 -6.40 7.50 9.89
CA GLU A 17 -7.69 6.89 10.19
C GLU A 17 -8.71 7.30 9.16
N THR A 18 -9.57 6.38 8.75
CA THR A 18 -10.78 6.69 8.00
C THR A 18 -11.97 5.91 8.57
N THR A 19 -13.14 6.52 8.53
CA THR A 19 -14.39 5.90 8.98
C THR A 19 -15.47 6.11 7.92
N GLY A 20 -15.93 5.01 7.31
CA GLY A 20 -16.95 5.03 6.28
C GLY A 20 -16.60 5.91 5.08
N LEU A 21 -15.30 6.08 4.80
CA LEU A 21 -14.82 7.01 3.78
C LEU A 21 -15.31 6.60 2.40
N GLY A 22 -15.96 7.54 1.72
CA GLY A 22 -16.41 7.37 0.35
C GLY A 22 -16.07 8.54 -0.54
N LYS A 23 -15.73 8.26 -1.79
CA LYS A 23 -15.51 9.26 -2.84
C LYS A 23 -16.21 8.85 -4.12
N ARG A 24 -17.06 9.74 -4.62
CA ARG A 24 -17.80 9.54 -5.85
C ARG A 24 -17.47 10.62 -6.88
N PHE A 25 -17.26 10.21 -8.11
CA PHE A 25 -17.12 11.07 -9.28
C PHE A 25 -18.32 10.84 -10.21
N GLY A 26 -19.23 11.79 -10.25
CA GLY A 26 -20.50 11.60 -10.95
C GLY A 26 -21.30 10.42 -10.38
N ARG A 27 -21.44 9.34 -11.17
CA ARG A 27 -22.13 8.10 -10.76
C ARG A 27 -21.19 7.01 -10.27
N LEU A 28 -19.88 7.14 -10.49
CA LEU A 28 -18.88 6.12 -10.17
C LEU A 28 -18.30 6.34 -8.78
N TRP A 29 -18.34 5.30 -7.95
CA TRP A 29 -17.65 5.28 -6.67
C TRP A 29 -16.19 4.87 -6.89
N ALA A 30 -15.25 5.74 -6.51
CA ALA A 30 -13.83 5.43 -6.46
C ALA A 30 -13.43 4.84 -5.11
N LEU A 31 -14.14 5.22 -4.03
CA LEU A 31 -14.04 4.64 -2.70
C LEU A 31 -15.45 4.53 -2.12
N GLN A 32 -15.74 3.43 -1.45
CA GLN A 32 -17.04 3.18 -0.86
C GLN A 32 -16.87 2.50 0.51
N ASP A 33 -17.31 3.20 1.56
CA ASP A 33 -17.32 2.67 2.93
C ASP A 33 -15.96 2.12 3.39
N CYS A 34 -14.88 2.90 3.13
CA CYS A 34 -13.53 2.51 3.49
C CYS A 34 -13.21 2.96 4.92
N SER A 35 -12.98 2.00 5.81
CA SER A 35 -12.54 2.23 7.18
C SER A 35 -11.18 1.58 7.39
N ILE A 36 -10.16 2.37 7.73
CA ILE A 36 -8.80 1.92 8.02
C ILE A 36 -8.26 2.61 9.27
N SER A 37 -7.37 1.95 9.97
CA SER A 37 -6.57 2.54 11.04
C SER A 37 -5.12 2.08 10.87
N VAL A 38 -4.21 3.03 10.69
CA VAL A 38 -2.78 2.78 10.47
C VAL A 38 -2.01 3.30 11.68
N PRO A 39 -1.29 2.45 12.41
CA PRO A 39 -0.43 2.88 13.52
C PRO A 39 0.68 3.83 13.06
N ARG A 40 1.21 4.64 13.98
CA ARG A 40 2.38 5.50 13.70
C ARG A 40 3.65 4.68 13.53
N GLY A 41 4.60 5.24 12.77
CA GLY A 41 5.93 4.65 12.54
C GLY A 41 5.91 3.43 11.60
N ARG A 42 4.77 3.08 10.99
CA ARG A 42 4.65 1.94 10.09
C ARG A 42 4.93 2.29 8.64
N VAL A 43 5.47 1.33 7.92
CA VAL A 43 5.56 1.36 6.45
C VAL A 43 4.44 0.51 5.86
N VAL A 44 3.45 1.17 5.30
CA VAL A 44 2.19 0.58 4.84
C VAL A 44 2.20 0.37 3.35
N ALA A 45 1.96 -0.85 2.90
CA ALA A 45 1.67 -1.19 1.52
C ALA A 45 0.18 -0.94 1.23
N LEU A 46 -0.14 0.04 0.37
CA LEU A 46 -1.49 0.23 -0.17
C LEU A 46 -1.57 -0.48 -1.52
N VAL A 47 -2.14 -1.66 -1.54
CA VAL A 47 -2.19 -2.53 -2.72
C VAL A 47 -3.59 -2.64 -3.32
N GLY A 48 -3.67 -3.02 -4.58
CA GLY A 48 -4.93 -3.21 -5.28
C GLY A 48 -4.79 -3.01 -6.78
N PRO A 49 -5.75 -3.49 -7.58
CA PRO A 49 -5.73 -3.32 -9.03
C PRO A 49 -5.83 -1.85 -9.46
N ASN A 50 -5.56 -1.59 -10.73
CA ASN A 50 -5.74 -0.26 -11.30
C ASN A 50 -7.23 0.13 -11.20
N GLY A 51 -7.49 1.38 -10.79
CA GLY A 51 -8.85 1.86 -10.57
C GLY A 51 -9.47 1.49 -9.21
N ALA A 52 -8.78 0.75 -8.33
CA ALA A 52 -9.30 0.37 -7.01
C ALA A 52 -9.52 1.55 -6.03
N GLY A 53 -8.97 2.74 -6.36
CA GLY A 53 -9.13 3.94 -5.51
C GLY A 53 -7.88 4.36 -4.75
N LYS A 54 -6.72 3.70 -4.93
CA LYS A 54 -5.46 3.99 -4.22
C LYS A 54 -5.06 5.48 -4.30
N THR A 55 -4.91 6.02 -5.50
CA THR A 55 -4.61 7.44 -5.74
C THR A 55 -5.66 8.35 -5.12
N THR A 56 -6.94 7.97 -5.19
CA THR A 56 -8.05 8.75 -4.61
C THR A 56 -7.93 8.82 -3.09
N LEU A 57 -7.63 7.69 -2.43
CA LEU A 57 -7.39 7.64 -0.99
C LEU A 57 -6.20 8.52 -0.61
N LEU A 58 -5.04 8.35 -1.25
CA LEU A 58 -3.84 9.14 -0.97
C LEU A 58 -4.08 10.64 -1.16
N ARG A 59 -4.82 11.05 -2.21
CA ARG A 59 -5.15 12.47 -2.44
C ARG A 59 -6.08 13.04 -1.37
N ILE A 60 -7.01 12.26 -0.82
CA ILE A 60 -7.85 12.69 0.30
C ILE A 60 -6.98 12.85 1.55
N LEU A 61 -6.12 11.88 1.86
CA LEU A 61 -5.21 11.94 3.00
C LEU A 61 -4.21 13.10 2.91
N ALA A 62 -3.79 13.47 1.70
CA ALA A 62 -2.92 14.62 1.45
C ALA A 62 -3.65 15.98 1.48
N GLY A 63 -4.98 16.02 1.69
CA GLY A 63 -5.77 17.26 1.64
C GLY A 63 -5.99 17.80 0.22
N LEU A 64 -5.66 17.03 -0.83
CA LEU A 64 -5.79 17.43 -2.24
C LEU A 64 -7.18 17.10 -2.84
N SER A 65 -7.99 16.35 -2.12
CA SER A 65 -9.36 16.00 -2.52
C SER A 65 -10.24 15.86 -1.28
N THR A 66 -11.52 16.18 -1.41
CA THR A 66 -12.49 16.03 -0.32
C THR A 66 -13.26 14.71 -0.46
N ALA A 67 -13.58 14.07 0.66
CA ALA A 67 -14.47 12.92 0.69
C ALA A 67 -15.91 13.33 0.30
N THR A 68 -16.69 12.36 -0.22
CA THR A 68 -18.14 12.53 -0.46
C THR A 68 -18.94 12.10 0.77
N THR A 69 -18.50 11.04 1.45
CA THR A 69 -19.07 10.49 2.69
C THR A 69 -17.97 10.09 3.66
N GLY A 70 -18.32 9.93 4.93
CA GLY A 70 -17.39 9.51 5.96
C GLY A 70 -16.34 10.56 6.31
N GLU A 71 -15.34 10.14 7.05
CA GLU A 71 -14.27 11.01 7.54
C GLU A 71 -12.89 10.41 7.33
N ALA A 72 -11.88 11.27 7.19
CA ALA A 72 -10.47 10.93 7.23
C ALA A 72 -9.76 11.79 8.27
N ARG A 73 -8.79 11.21 8.96
CA ARG A 73 -7.88 11.91 9.88
C ARG A 73 -6.45 11.47 9.59
N VAL A 74 -5.55 12.43 9.61
CA VAL A 74 -4.10 12.20 9.51
C VAL A 74 -3.47 12.88 10.72
N LEU A 75 -2.74 12.13 11.54
CA LEU A 75 -2.22 12.58 12.82
C LEU A 75 -3.33 13.18 13.74
N GLY A 76 -4.53 12.61 13.71
CA GLY A 76 -5.71 13.07 14.45
C GLY A 76 -6.43 14.29 13.86
N ARG A 77 -5.91 14.90 12.78
CA ARG A 77 -6.46 16.11 12.14
C ARG A 77 -7.18 15.77 10.85
N ARG A 78 -8.21 16.54 10.50
CA ARG A 78 -8.84 16.46 9.18
C ARG A 78 -7.86 16.95 8.10
N PRO A 79 -7.70 16.23 6.98
CA PRO A 79 -6.91 16.70 5.85
C PRO A 79 -7.43 18.03 5.30
N GLU A 80 -6.53 19.01 5.18
CA GLU A 80 -6.85 20.37 4.72
C GLU A 80 -5.66 21.00 3.99
N GLN A 81 -5.85 22.16 3.35
CA GLN A 81 -4.79 22.88 2.65
C GLN A 81 -4.20 24.02 3.52
N SER A 82 -4.05 23.79 4.82
CA SER A 82 -3.35 24.74 5.69
C SER A 82 -1.83 24.48 5.65
N GLU A 83 -1.04 25.53 5.83
CA GLU A 83 0.43 25.45 5.88
C GLU A 83 0.88 24.45 6.97
N GLU A 84 0.25 24.50 8.13
CA GLU A 84 0.54 23.62 9.26
C GLU A 84 0.29 22.17 8.92
N PHE A 85 -0.85 21.81 8.30
CA PHE A 85 -1.15 20.44 7.87
C PHE A 85 -0.18 19.99 6.77
N LEU A 86 -0.03 20.80 5.71
CA LEU A 86 0.81 20.46 4.58
C LEU A 86 2.29 20.32 4.97
N SER A 87 2.78 21.09 5.96
CA SER A 87 4.17 20.94 6.45
C SER A 87 4.42 19.59 7.13
N SER A 88 3.38 18.92 7.65
CA SER A 88 3.48 17.61 8.30
C SER A 88 3.37 16.44 7.32
N ILE A 89 2.97 16.68 6.07
CA ILE A 89 2.72 15.66 5.05
C ILE A 89 3.73 15.77 3.91
N GLY A 90 4.39 14.67 3.56
CA GLY A 90 5.08 14.50 2.30
C GLY A 90 4.16 13.78 1.30
N TYR A 91 3.97 14.30 0.10
CA TYR A 91 3.20 13.63 -0.94
C TYR A 91 4.01 13.55 -2.23
N LEU A 92 4.17 12.35 -2.75
CA LEU A 92 4.78 12.08 -4.05
C LEU A 92 3.72 11.49 -4.98
N ALA A 93 3.33 12.28 -5.98
CA ALA A 93 2.38 11.83 -7.00
C ALA A 93 3.04 10.90 -8.03
N GLN A 94 2.25 10.06 -8.66
CA GLN A 94 2.68 9.08 -9.67
C GLN A 94 3.50 9.69 -10.81
N ASP A 95 3.16 10.89 -11.25
CA ASP A 95 3.84 11.58 -12.37
C ASP A 95 5.21 12.15 -12.00
N VAL A 96 5.63 12.07 -10.72
CA VAL A 96 6.86 12.70 -10.21
C VAL A 96 6.98 14.16 -10.71
N PRO A 97 6.15 15.10 -10.22
CA PRO A 97 5.97 16.43 -10.78
C PRO A 97 7.15 17.36 -10.46
N LEU A 98 8.28 17.11 -11.12
CA LEU A 98 9.46 17.97 -11.06
C LEU A 98 9.50 18.94 -12.23
N TYR A 99 9.95 20.16 -11.99
CA TYR A 99 10.16 21.16 -13.06
C TYR A 99 11.29 20.73 -13.99
N ARG A 100 10.98 20.28 -15.18
CA ARG A 100 11.91 19.65 -16.12
C ARG A 100 13.13 20.50 -16.49
N ARG A 101 13.00 21.83 -16.44
CA ARG A 101 14.06 22.79 -16.81
C ARG A 101 14.98 23.14 -15.63
N LEU A 102 14.57 22.85 -14.42
CA LEU A 102 15.35 23.11 -13.22
C LEU A 102 16.29 21.93 -12.90
N THR A 103 17.33 22.20 -12.13
CA THR A 103 18.26 21.21 -11.60
C THR A 103 17.75 20.67 -10.26
N ALA A 104 18.33 19.56 -9.76
CA ALA A 104 18.01 19.04 -8.42
C ALA A 104 18.33 20.08 -7.33
N ARG A 105 19.47 20.79 -7.45
CA ARG A 105 19.88 21.88 -6.56
C ARG A 105 18.82 22.99 -6.51
N GLN A 106 18.35 23.46 -7.67
CA GLN A 106 17.32 24.50 -7.75
C GLN A 106 16.00 24.07 -7.12
N HIS A 107 15.63 22.78 -7.22
CA HIS A 107 14.44 22.27 -6.51
C HIS A 107 14.62 22.31 -5.00
N LEU A 108 15.82 21.99 -4.47
CA LEU A 108 16.10 22.11 -3.04
C LEU A 108 16.03 23.56 -2.57
N GLU A 109 16.57 24.51 -3.34
CA GLU A 109 16.50 25.95 -3.06
C GLU A 109 15.04 26.46 -3.00
N ILE A 110 14.20 26.07 -3.97
CA ILE A 110 12.77 26.40 -3.96
C ILE A 110 12.08 25.79 -2.73
N GLY A 111 12.40 24.52 -2.41
CA GLY A 111 11.86 23.85 -1.24
C GLY A 111 12.16 24.58 0.07
N CYS A 112 13.37 25.12 0.20
CA CYS A 112 13.79 25.93 1.34
C CYS A 112 12.91 27.18 1.52
N GLY A 113 12.54 27.85 0.45
CA GLY A 113 11.67 29.03 0.49
C GLY A 113 10.18 28.72 0.80
N LEU A 114 9.75 27.48 0.67
CA LEU A 114 8.36 27.08 0.81
C LEU A 114 8.05 26.29 2.09
N ASN A 115 9.07 25.83 2.82
CA ASN A 115 8.85 24.93 3.96
C ASN A 115 9.60 25.42 5.21
N PRO A 116 8.90 25.61 6.34
CA PRO A 116 9.50 26.18 7.55
C PRO A 116 10.53 25.25 8.26
N ARG A 117 10.44 23.93 8.01
CA ARG A 117 11.32 22.91 8.62
C ARG A 117 12.11 22.16 7.55
N TRP A 118 12.84 22.91 6.72
CA TRP A 118 13.53 22.34 5.56
C TRP A 118 14.95 21.86 5.89
N GLU A 119 15.24 20.60 5.62
CA GLU A 119 16.58 20.00 5.74
C GLU A 119 17.23 19.80 4.36
N GLY A 120 17.46 20.89 3.66
CA GLY A 120 18.03 20.87 2.30
C GLY A 120 19.42 20.27 2.24
N ASP A 121 20.27 20.50 3.23
CA ASP A 121 21.65 19.99 3.28
C ASP A 121 21.66 18.46 3.44
N ALA A 122 20.80 17.91 4.30
CA ALA A 122 20.65 16.46 4.46
C ALA A 122 20.12 15.81 3.18
N ALA A 123 19.15 16.44 2.52
CA ALA A 123 18.63 15.97 1.24
C ALA A 123 19.70 16.05 0.13
N ALA A 124 20.50 17.11 0.09
CA ALA A 124 21.59 17.25 -0.87
C ALA A 124 22.67 16.19 -0.66
N ALA A 125 23.12 15.97 0.58
CA ALA A 125 24.08 14.93 0.94
C ALA A 125 23.59 13.53 0.57
N ARG A 126 22.30 13.25 0.80
CA ARG A 126 21.66 11.99 0.40
C ARG A 126 21.68 11.81 -1.12
N LEU A 127 21.26 12.82 -1.89
CA LEU A 127 21.26 12.76 -3.34
C LEU A 127 22.68 12.58 -3.91
N ASP A 128 23.67 13.23 -3.31
CA ASP A 128 25.08 13.07 -3.68
C ASP A 128 25.58 11.63 -3.43
N SER A 129 25.26 11.04 -2.27
CA SER A 129 25.60 9.65 -1.95
C SER A 129 24.99 8.65 -2.94
N LEU A 130 23.83 8.97 -3.50
CA LEU A 130 23.15 8.22 -4.55
C LEU A 130 23.63 8.57 -5.96
N ARG A 131 24.69 9.40 -6.07
CA ARG A 131 25.30 9.85 -7.33
C ARG A 131 24.29 10.52 -8.28
N VAL A 132 23.32 11.25 -7.73
CA VAL A 132 22.39 12.07 -8.51
C VAL A 132 23.12 13.35 -8.95
N PRO A 133 23.20 13.65 -10.27
CA PRO A 133 23.86 14.86 -10.74
C PRO A 133 23.08 16.12 -10.35
N MET A 134 23.52 16.81 -9.29
CA MET A 134 22.82 17.95 -8.69
C MET A 134 22.62 19.15 -9.62
N ASP A 135 23.57 19.37 -10.55
CA ASP A 135 23.60 20.56 -11.43
C ASP A 135 23.10 20.26 -12.86
N ARG A 136 22.63 19.04 -13.12
CA ARG A 136 21.96 18.69 -14.37
C ARG A 136 20.46 18.98 -14.30
N ARG A 137 19.88 19.38 -15.43
CA ARG A 137 18.41 19.55 -15.53
C ARG A 137 17.69 18.24 -15.29
N VAL A 138 16.60 18.28 -14.56
CA VAL A 138 15.76 17.10 -14.28
C VAL A 138 15.31 16.36 -15.56
N SER A 139 15.10 17.09 -16.66
CA SER A 139 14.76 16.48 -17.94
C SER A 139 15.83 15.53 -18.50
N THR A 140 17.07 15.63 -18.05
CA THR A 140 18.21 14.79 -18.49
C THR A 140 18.57 13.67 -17.53
N LEU A 141 17.89 13.60 -16.38
CA LEU A 141 18.07 12.55 -15.39
C LEU A 141 17.36 11.27 -15.81
N SER A 142 17.86 10.11 -15.36
CA SER A 142 17.15 8.83 -15.50
C SER A 142 15.84 8.82 -14.70
N GLY A 143 14.96 7.87 -14.96
CA GLY A 143 13.73 7.67 -14.17
C GLY A 143 14.02 7.50 -12.69
N GLY A 144 14.99 6.62 -12.35
CA GLY A 144 15.42 6.38 -10.97
C GLY A 144 15.99 7.64 -10.30
N GLN A 145 16.85 8.39 -11.01
CA GLN A 145 17.38 9.64 -10.47
C GLN A 145 16.28 10.68 -10.21
N ARG A 146 15.30 10.82 -11.10
CA ARG A 146 14.16 11.70 -10.86
C ARG A 146 13.34 11.27 -9.64
N ALA A 147 13.08 9.98 -9.49
CA ALA A 147 12.39 9.45 -8.32
C ALA A 147 13.15 9.72 -7.02
N GLN A 148 14.49 9.58 -7.02
CA GLN A 148 15.33 9.91 -5.87
C GLN A 148 15.30 11.42 -5.52
N VAL A 149 15.33 12.30 -6.53
CA VAL A 149 15.16 13.76 -6.30
C VAL A 149 13.81 14.04 -5.66
N ALA A 150 12.73 13.47 -6.17
CA ALA A 150 11.40 13.70 -5.64
C ALA A 150 11.23 13.16 -4.21
N LEU A 151 11.80 11.98 -3.91
CA LEU A 151 11.84 11.43 -2.56
C LEU A 151 12.65 12.31 -1.62
N GLY A 152 13.84 12.77 -2.05
CA GLY A 152 14.68 13.69 -1.30
C GLY A 152 13.97 14.99 -0.93
N LEU A 153 13.24 15.58 -1.88
CA LEU A 153 12.42 16.79 -1.64
C LEU A 153 11.29 16.53 -0.66
N ALA A 154 10.60 15.38 -0.77
CA ALA A 154 9.52 15.02 0.15
C ALA A 154 10.03 14.82 1.59
N LEU A 155 11.21 14.18 1.74
CA LEU A 155 11.84 13.93 3.04
C LEU A 155 12.45 15.21 3.65
N ALA A 156 12.99 16.12 2.83
CA ALA A 156 13.58 17.39 3.30
C ALA A 156 12.59 18.27 4.09
N LYS A 157 11.28 18.06 3.89
CA LYS A 157 10.23 18.72 4.70
C LYS A 157 10.15 18.20 6.13
N ARG A 158 10.79 17.09 6.47
CA ARG A 158 10.61 16.35 7.74
C ARG A 158 9.13 16.02 8.00
N PRO A 159 8.45 15.37 7.06
CA PRO A 159 7.05 15.05 7.26
C PRO A 159 6.88 13.99 8.35
N ALA A 160 5.79 14.05 9.12
CA ALA A 160 5.41 12.97 10.02
C ALA A 160 4.67 11.83 9.29
N VAL A 161 4.07 12.13 8.13
CA VAL A 161 3.45 11.14 7.25
C VAL A 161 3.91 11.36 5.81
N LEU A 162 4.39 10.30 5.15
CA LEU A 162 4.80 10.28 3.76
C LEU A 162 3.85 9.44 2.92
N LEU A 163 3.21 10.04 1.95
CA LEU A 163 2.25 9.41 1.05
C LEU A 163 2.88 9.29 -0.35
N LEU A 164 3.06 8.08 -0.85
CA LEU A 164 3.75 7.79 -2.10
C LEU A 164 2.80 7.07 -3.07
N ASP A 165 2.47 7.71 -4.17
CA ASP A 165 1.53 7.17 -5.15
C ASP A 165 2.28 6.54 -6.32
N GLU A 166 2.36 5.20 -6.36
CA GLU A 166 3.02 4.38 -7.38
C GLU A 166 4.47 4.86 -7.72
N PRO A 167 5.32 5.21 -6.73
CA PRO A 167 6.60 5.92 -6.98
C PRO A 167 7.62 5.09 -7.75
N VAL A 168 7.44 3.77 -7.80
CA VAL A 168 8.38 2.83 -8.45
C VAL A 168 7.81 2.17 -9.72
N ALA A 169 6.58 2.50 -10.13
CA ALA A 169 5.90 1.83 -11.24
C ALA A 169 6.64 1.94 -12.58
N ALA A 170 7.29 3.08 -12.83
CA ALA A 170 8.01 3.35 -14.08
C ALA A 170 9.52 3.09 -13.99
N LEU A 171 10.00 2.49 -12.90
CA LEU A 171 11.41 2.22 -12.66
C LEU A 171 11.80 0.81 -13.13
N ASP A 172 13.01 0.68 -13.65
CA ASP A 172 13.61 -0.64 -13.86
C ASP A 172 13.87 -1.35 -12.50
N PRO A 173 14.09 -2.68 -12.50
CA PRO A 173 14.23 -3.45 -11.25
C PRO A 173 15.37 -2.97 -10.33
N LEU A 174 16.49 -2.47 -10.88
CA LEU A 174 17.60 -1.98 -10.08
C LEU A 174 17.25 -0.65 -9.41
N ALA A 175 16.77 0.33 -10.19
CA ALA A 175 16.34 1.64 -9.69
C ALA A 175 15.22 1.52 -8.64
N ARG A 176 14.32 0.53 -8.80
CA ARG A 176 13.28 0.23 -7.83
C ARG A 176 13.85 -0.25 -6.50
N ARG A 177 14.80 -1.19 -6.53
CA ARG A 177 15.49 -1.66 -5.31
C ARG A 177 16.21 -0.52 -4.60
N GLU A 178 16.93 0.32 -5.35
CA GLU A 178 17.63 1.48 -4.82
C GLU A 178 16.66 2.48 -4.19
N PHE A 179 15.51 2.72 -4.80
CA PHE A 179 14.46 3.59 -4.26
C PHE A 179 13.91 3.04 -2.94
N LEU A 180 13.54 1.77 -2.89
CA LEU A 180 12.99 1.13 -1.69
C LEU A 180 14.02 1.05 -0.55
N ALA A 181 15.27 0.74 -0.86
CA ALA A 181 16.36 0.78 0.13
C ALA A 181 16.58 2.20 0.68
N SER A 182 16.52 3.19 -0.21
CA SER A 182 16.61 4.60 0.12
C SER A 182 15.45 5.05 1.02
N LEU A 183 14.23 4.57 0.75
CA LEU A 183 13.05 4.82 1.58
C LEU A 183 13.19 4.18 2.97
N ALA A 184 13.59 2.90 3.02
CA ALA A 184 13.78 2.17 4.28
C ALA A 184 14.83 2.84 5.18
N GLY A 185 15.97 3.30 4.61
CA GLY A 185 16.97 4.07 5.35
C GLY A 185 16.40 5.37 5.94
N ALA A 186 15.59 6.10 5.16
CA ALA A 186 14.96 7.34 5.64
C ALA A 186 13.94 7.10 6.76
N VAL A 187 13.21 5.99 6.71
CA VAL A 187 12.26 5.60 7.77
C VAL A 187 13.01 5.24 9.06
N ALA A 188 14.14 4.52 8.94
CA ALA A 188 14.95 4.15 10.10
C ALA A 188 15.58 5.37 10.81
N ASP A 189 15.92 6.41 10.05
CA ASP A 189 16.54 7.64 10.57
C ASP A 189 15.52 8.63 11.17
N HIS A 190 14.25 8.52 10.80
CA HIS A 190 13.18 9.45 11.18
C HIS A 190 11.92 8.69 11.60
N ASP A 191 11.23 9.18 12.62
CA ASP A 191 9.92 8.63 13.04
C ASP A 191 8.83 9.09 12.04
N VAL A 192 8.86 8.53 10.83
CA VAL A 192 7.92 8.83 9.75
C VAL A 192 7.03 7.64 9.43
N SER A 193 5.72 7.87 9.40
CA SER A 193 4.78 6.86 8.89
C SER A 193 4.68 6.96 7.38
N VAL A 194 4.74 5.84 6.68
CA VAL A 194 4.72 5.82 5.20
C VAL A 194 3.53 5.05 4.70
N VAL A 195 2.81 5.60 3.72
CA VAL A 195 1.82 4.86 2.92
C VAL A 195 2.28 4.85 1.47
N LEU A 196 2.65 3.68 0.99
CA LEU A 196 3.22 3.44 -0.33
C LEU A 196 2.23 2.66 -1.19
N SER A 197 1.64 3.29 -2.23
CA SER A 197 0.81 2.53 -3.16
C SER A 197 1.65 1.79 -4.19
N SER A 198 1.25 0.56 -4.48
CA SER A 198 1.83 -0.25 -5.57
C SER A 198 0.84 -1.31 -6.04
N HIS A 199 1.04 -1.78 -7.25
CA HIS A 199 0.40 -2.99 -7.78
C HIS A 199 1.36 -4.20 -7.77
N LEU A 200 2.62 -4.03 -7.33
CA LEU A 200 3.66 -5.05 -7.26
C LEU A 200 3.90 -5.43 -5.79
N VAL A 201 3.29 -6.52 -5.35
CA VAL A 201 3.32 -6.96 -3.94
C VAL A 201 4.70 -7.42 -3.51
N HIS A 202 5.36 -8.23 -4.34
CA HIS A 202 6.65 -8.84 -4.03
C HIS A 202 7.76 -7.85 -3.62
N ASP A 203 7.75 -6.63 -4.22
CA ASP A 203 8.74 -5.61 -3.89
C ASP A 203 8.47 -4.96 -2.52
N LEU A 204 7.22 -5.01 -2.05
CA LEU A 204 6.78 -4.35 -0.81
C LEU A 204 7.03 -5.18 0.45
N GLU A 205 7.00 -6.51 0.36
CA GLU A 205 7.24 -7.43 1.50
C GLU A 205 8.55 -7.16 2.24
N ARG A 206 9.54 -6.55 1.56
CA ARG A 206 10.87 -6.30 2.12
C ARG A 206 10.96 -5.00 2.93
N VAL A 207 10.02 -4.09 2.75
CA VAL A 207 10.08 -2.73 3.33
C VAL A 207 8.82 -2.36 4.09
N CYS A 208 7.71 -3.06 3.88
CA CYS A 208 6.44 -2.82 4.53
C CYS A 208 6.20 -3.85 5.64
N ASP A 209 5.61 -3.39 6.72
CA ASP A 209 5.19 -4.20 7.87
C ASP A 209 3.67 -4.28 8.02
N PHE A 210 2.94 -3.46 7.25
CA PHE A 210 1.49 -3.36 7.28
C PHE A 210 0.91 -3.30 5.86
N VAL A 211 -0.28 -3.86 5.63
CA VAL A 211 -0.93 -3.86 4.32
C VAL A 211 -2.36 -3.35 4.40
N ILE A 212 -2.73 -2.54 3.41
CA ILE A 212 -4.11 -2.16 3.09
C ILE A 212 -4.40 -2.65 1.68
N LEU A 213 -5.36 -3.55 1.53
CA LEU A 213 -5.83 -4.01 0.23
C LEU A 213 -7.12 -3.30 -0.15
N LEU A 214 -7.10 -2.60 -1.27
CA LEU A 214 -8.28 -2.01 -1.91
C LEU A 214 -8.66 -2.86 -3.14
N ALA A 215 -9.89 -3.35 -3.17
CA ALA A 215 -10.49 -3.96 -4.36
C ALA A 215 -11.97 -3.57 -4.44
N ALA A 216 -12.52 -3.48 -5.66
CA ALA A 216 -13.90 -3.04 -5.90
C ALA A 216 -14.29 -1.77 -5.12
N SER A 217 -13.39 -0.79 -5.03
CA SER A 217 -13.57 0.48 -4.29
C SER A 217 -13.75 0.33 -2.77
N ARG A 218 -13.45 -0.83 -2.19
CA ARG A 218 -13.59 -1.14 -0.75
C ARG A 218 -12.28 -1.66 -0.16
N VAL A 219 -12.15 -1.52 1.16
CA VAL A 219 -11.06 -2.17 1.90
C VAL A 219 -11.41 -3.64 2.08
N GLN A 220 -10.54 -4.52 1.60
CA GLN A 220 -10.69 -5.97 1.75
C GLN A 220 -9.84 -6.49 2.91
N LEU A 221 -8.67 -5.89 3.13
CA LEU A 221 -7.72 -6.28 4.16
C LEU A 221 -7.03 -5.03 4.71
N CYS A 222 -6.82 -4.98 6.02
CA CYS A 222 -6.09 -3.89 6.69
C CYS A 222 -5.48 -4.47 7.98
N ALA A 223 -4.22 -4.92 7.93
CA ALA A 223 -3.58 -5.60 9.06
C ALA A 223 -2.05 -5.61 8.92
N ASP A 224 -1.35 -6.00 9.99
CA ASP A 224 0.06 -6.33 9.99
C ASP A 224 0.32 -7.54 9.07
N ILE A 225 1.44 -7.51 8.34
CA ILE A 225 1.82 -8.59 7.42
C ILE A 225 2.06 -9.90 8.18
N GLU A 226 2.69 -9.83 9.35
CA GLU A 226 2.90 -11.02 10.21
C GLU A 226 1.57 -11.63 10.63
N GLU A 227 0.60 -10.81 11.08
CA GLU A 227 -0.74 -11.28 11.44
C GLU A 227 -1.45 -11.98 10.26
N ILE A 228 -1.30 -11.42 9.04
CA ILE A 228 -1.87 -12.03 7.85
C ILE A 228 -1.24 -13.39 7.60
N LEU A 229 0.08 -13.49 7.62
CA LEU A 229 0.80 -14.73 7.36
C LEU A 229 0.56 -15.78 8.47
N ASP A 230 0.33 -15.35 9.70
CA ASP A 230 0.02 -16.25 10.83
C ASP A 230 -1.41 -16.79 10.79
N THR A 231 -2.35 -16.02 10.27
CA THR A 231 -3.77 -16.39 10.25
C THR A 231 -4.22 -17.05 8.95
N HIS A 232 -3.46 -16.94 7.86
CA HIS A 232 -3.82 -17.54 6.58
C HIS A 232 -3.00 -18.79 6.29
N ARG A 233 -3.67 -19.83 5.79
CA ARG A 233 -3.04 -21.11 5.42
C ARG A 233 -3.57 -21.62 4.09
N LEU A 234 -2.71 -22.37 3.43
CA LEU A 234 -3.07 -23.13 2.25
C LEU A 234 -3.40 -24.56 2.65
N LEU A 235 -4.61 -24.99 2.40
CA LEU A 235 -5.11 -26.32 2.71
C LEU A 235 -5.25 -27.13 1.43
N VAL A 236 -4.69 -28.33 1.42
CA VAL A 236 -4.83 -29.30 0.30
C VAL A 236 -5.44 -30.57 0.86
N GLY A 237 -6.55 -31.02 0.28
CA GLY A 237 -7.26 -32.20 0.76
C GLY A 237 -8.14 -32.85 -0.30
N PRO A 238 -8.91 -33.90 0.07
CA PRO A 238 -9.85 -34.56 -0.84
C PRO A 238 -10.86 -33.57 -1.40
N ARG A 239 -11.31 -33.81 -2.64
CA ARG A 239 -12.36 -32.99 -3.22
C ARG A 239 -13.63 -33.06 -2.40
N ARG A 240 -14.14 -31.90 -1.98
CA ARG A 240 -15.39 -31.73 -1.26
C ARG A 240 -16.25 -30.65 -1.91
N PRO A 241 -17.57 -30.67 -1.74
CA PRO A 241 -18.42 -29.57 -2.18
C PRO A 241 -17.95 -28.23 -1.60
N VAL A 242 -17.91 -27.18 -2.41
CA VAL A 242 -17.47 -25.83 -1.98
C VAL A 242 -18.28 -25.36 -0.78
N THR A 243 -19.60 -25.59 -0.79
CA THR A 243 -20.50 -25.23 0.32
C THR A 243 -20.20 -25.94 1.64
N GLU A 244 -19.60 -27.13 1.61
CA GLU A 244 -19.13 -27.83 2.81
C GLU A 244 -17.86 -27.17 3.35
N ILE A 245 -16.93 -26.83 2.46
CA ILE A 245 -15.68 -26.14 2.82
C ILE A 245 -16.00 -24.78 3.46
N GLU A 246 -16.87 -23.99 2.86
CA GLU A 246 -17.27 -22.65 3.34
C GLU A 246 -17.99 -22.67 4.69
N ARG A 247 -18.67 -23.78 5.02
CA ARG A 247 -19.28 -23.97 6.34
C ARG A 247 -18.27 -24.35 7.40
N ALA A 248 -17.20 -25.04 7.00
CA ALA A 248 -16.18 -25.56 7.91
C ALA A 248 -15.10 -24.53 8.25
N MET A 249 -14.83 -23.56 7.37
CA MET A 249 -13.74 -22.59 7.51
C MET A 249 -14.00 -21.29 6.75
N ASP A 250 -13.33 -20.19 7.13
CA ASP A 250 -13.38 -18.92 6.36
C ASP A 250 -12.51 -19.06 5.11
N ALA A 251 -13.09 -19.65 4.07
CA ALA A 251 -12.42 -19.88 2.79
C ALA A 251 -12.37 -18.57 1.99
N ILE A 252 -11.16 -18.12 1.68
CA ILE A 252 -10.92 -16.93 0.86
C ILE A 252 -10.99 -17.29 -0.63
N ARG A 253 -10.34 -18.40 -1.01
CA ARG A 253 -10.35 -18.93 -2.38
C ARG A 253 -10.36 -20.45 -2.35
N VAL A 254 -11.24 -21.05 -3.15
CA VAL A 254 -11.32 -22.51 -3.35
C VAL A 254 -11.00 -22.83 -4.81
N THR A 255 -10.02 -23.68 -5.03
CA THR A 255 -9.67 -24.22 -6.36
C THR A 255 -9.79 -25.74 -6.32
N GLN A 256 -10.40 -26.35 -7.32
CA GLN A 256 -10.65 -27.79 -7.34
C GLN A 256 -10.10 -28.45 -8.60
N THR A 257 -9.53 -29.62 -8.40
CA THR A 257 -9.23 -30.58 -9.48
C THR A 257 -10.25 -31.73 -9.45
N ALA A 258 -10.11 -32.73 -10.32
CA ALA A 258 -10.97 -33.89 -10.29
C ALA A 258 -10.93 -34.66 -8.94
N ARG A 259 -9.82 -34.60 -8.20
CA ARG A 259 -9.60 -35.40 -6.98
C ARG A 259 -9.33 -34.61 -5.71
N GLN A 260 -8.97 -33.34 -5.82
CA GLN A 260 -8.50 -32.51 -4.69
C GLN A 260 -9.18 -31.17 -4.65
N SER A 261 -9.34 -30.63 -3.44
CA SER A 261 -9.63 -29.22 -3.17
C SER A 261 -8.36 -28.56 -2.61
N ARG A 262 -8.06 -27.38 -3.12
CA ARG A 262 -7.02 -26.48 -2.62
C ARG A 262 -7.72 -25.22 -2.13
N VAL A 263 -7.57 -24.92 -0.86
CA VAL A 263 -8.30 -23.85 -0.17
C VAL A 263 -7.28 -22.89 0.46
N LEU A 264 -7.34 -21.64 0.11
CA LEU A 264 -6.74 -20.59 0.91
C LEU A 264 -7.79 -20.13 1.91
N ALA A 265 -7.52 -20.33 3.19
CA ALA A 265 -8.45 -20.02 4.27
C ALA A 265 -7.79 -19.17 5.35
N ARG A 266 -8.59 -18.32 5.98
CA ARG A 266 -8.25 -17.70 7.25
C ARG A 266 -8.67 -18.65 8.38
N LEU A 267 -7.74 -18.87 9.31
CA LEU A 267 -7.92 -19.80 10.42
C LEU A 267 -7.71 -19.08 11.75
N ASP A 268 -8.61 -19.29 12.68
CA ASP A 268 -8.49 -18.79 14.06
C ASP A 268 -7.86 -19.84 15.00
N GLY A 269 -7.33 -20.94 14.46
CA GLY A 269 -6.72 -22.04 15.20
C GLY A 269 -6.35 -23.24 14.34
N PRO A 270 -5.92 -24.36 14.96
CA PRO A 270 -5.51 -25.54 14.21
C PRO A 270 -6.69 -26.21 13.47
N VAL A 271 -6.41 -26.74 12.28
CA VAL A 271 -7.38 -27.50 11.50
C VAL A 271 -7.64 -28.86 12.15
N ALA A 272 -8.85 -29.10 12.61
CA ALA A 272 -9.20 -30.34 13.33
C ALA A 272 -9.27 -31.58 12.42
N ASP A 273 -9.55 -31.42 11.13
CA ASP A 273 -9.70 -32.53 10.18
C ASP A 273 -8.33 -32.93 9.60
N PRO A 274 -7.82 -34.14 9.94
CA PRO A 274 -6.49 -34.57 9.48
C PRO A 274 -6.40 -34.91 7.99
N SER A 275 -7.52 -34.88 7.26
CA SER A 275 -7.51 -35.08 5.81
C SER A 275 -7.01 -33.86 5.03
N TRP A 276 -6.84 -32.72 5.70
CA TRP A 276 -6.23 -31.52 5.13
C TRP A 276 -4.74 -31.46 5.45
N GLU A 277 -3.93 -31.36 4.41
CA GLU A 277 -2.53 -30.97 4.52
C GLU A 277 -2.48 -29.44 4.62
N VAL A 278 -1.88 -28.92 5.70
CA VAL A 278 -1.80 -27.49 5.99
C VAL A 278 -0.42 -26.99 5.60
N GLY A 279 -0.36 -26.05 4.67
CA GLY A 279 0.85 -25.39 4.19
C GLY A 279 0.88 -23.91 4.52
N GLU A 280 2.06 -23.32 4.48
CA GLU A 280 2.25 -21.87 4.55
C GLU A 280 1.80 -21.20 3.25
N VAL A 281 1.55 -19.89 3.33
CA VAL A 281 1.14 -19.08 2.18
C VAL A 281 1.96 -17.78 2.14
N GLY A 282 2.33 -17.31 0.95
CA GLY A 282 2.97 -16.00 0.76
C GLY A 282 1.95 -14.86 0.76
N LEU A 283 2.39 -13.64 1.11
CA LEU A 283 1.54 -12.46 1.10
C LEU A 283 0.92 -12.19 -0.27
N GLU A 284 1.67 -12.39 -1.34
CA GLU A 284 1.19 -12.21 -2.71
C GLU A 284 0.00 -13.14 -3.02
N ASP A 285 0.08 -14.41 -2.62
CA ASP A 285 -1.01 -15.38 -2.81
C ASP A 285 -2.27 -14.98 -2.04
N VAL A 286 -2.11 -14.48 -0.79
CA VAL A 286 -3.22 -13.98 0.02
C VAL A 286 -3.88 -12.78 -0.67
N ILE A 287 -3.09 -11.78 -1.07
CA ILE A 287 -3.59 -10.58 -1.74
C ILE A 287 -4.32 -10.94 -3.03
N LEU A 288 -3.75 -11.80 -3.88
CA LEU A 288 -4.39 -12.26 -5.12
C LEU A 288 -5.70 -13.02 -4.87
N ALA A 289 -5.78 -13.76 -3.78
CA ALA A 289 -7.01 -14.47 -3.43
C ALA A 289 -8.13 -13.51 -3.03
N TYR A 290 -7.83 -12.49 -2.22
CA TYR A 290 -8.81 -11.47 -1.85
C TYR A 290 -9.23 -10.60 -3.04
N MET A 291 -8.32 -10.29 -3.97
CA MET A 291 -8.67 -9.57 -5.21
C MET A 291 -9.64 -10.36 -6.09
N GLY A 292 -9.49 -11.69 -6.14
CA GLY A 292 -10.37 -12.57 -6.92
C GLY A 292 -11.76 -12.75 -6.31
N ARG A 293 -11.89 -12.59 -4.99
CA ARG A 293 -13.16 -12.79 -4.27
C ARG A 293 -14.27 -11.84 -4.72
N ASP A 294 -13.91 -10.60 -5.10
CA ASP A 294 -14.86 -9.56 -5.52
C ASP A 294 -15.23 -9.62 -7.00
N ALA A 295 -14.39 -10.27 -7.82
CA ALA A 295 -14.62 -10.31 -9.27
C ALA A 295 -15.74 -11.30 -9.67
N GLU A 296 -15.96 -12.36 -8.89
CA GLU A 296 -16.86 -13.47 -9.27
C GLU A 296 -17.63 -14.05 -8.10
N GLY A 297 -17.86 -13.40 -6.98
CA GLY A 297 -18.42 -14.09 -5.80
C GLY A 297 -17.88 -15.53 -5.75
N ILE A 298 -17.78 -16.31 -4.78
CA ILE A 298 -17.12 -17.64 -4.79
C ILE A 298 -17.69 -18.56 -5.91
N GLU A 299 -17.50 -18.17 -7.18
CA GLU A 299 -17.80 -19.04 -8.33
C GLU A 299 -16.58 -19.93 -8.60
N GLN A 300 -16.86 -21.22 -8.72
CA GLN A 300 -15.94 -22.32 -9.00
C GLN A 300 -15.02 -21.95 -10.18
N GLN A 301 -13.83 -21.45 -9.98
CA GLN A 301 -12.76 -21.58 -10.97
C GLN A 301 -12.37 -23.08 -11.03
N ILE A 302 -13.13 -23.82 -11.84
CA ILE A 302 -12.67 -25.12 -12.35
C ILE A 302 -11.56 -24.78 -13.34
N VAL A 303 -10.34 -24.65 -12.85
CA VAL A 303 -9.16 -24.63 -13.72
C VAL A 303 -9.03 -26.06 -14.20
N ASP A 304 -9.45 -26.29 -15.42
CA ASP A 304 -9.19 -27.52 -16.17
C ASP A 304 -7.68 -27.59 -16.45
N LEU A 305 -6.90 -28.04 -15.45
CA LEU A 305 -5.50 -28.43 -15.60
C LEU A 305 -5.46 -29.86 -16.18
N GLY A 306 -6.27 -30.09 -17.17
CA GLY A 306 -6.33 -31.36 -17.85
C GLY A 306 -6.10 -31.19 -19.33
N ALA A 307 -5.12 -31.88 -19.84
CA ALA A 307 -4.81 -32.18 -21.22
C ALA A 307 -3.68 -31.34 -21.84
N THR A 308 -2.47 -31.71 -21.48
CA THR A 308 -1.44 -31.91 -22.49
C THR A 308 -0.85 -33.29 -22.25
N ALA A 309 -1.34 -34.25 -23.02
CA ALA A 309 -0.67 -35.50 -23.33
C ALA A 309 0.51 -35.20 -24.26
#